data_385752b0e43c1a1c3ae970266cf78fa4
#
_entry.id   385752b0e43c1a1c3ae970266cf78fa4
#
_cell.length_a   1.000
_cell.length_b   1.000
_cell.length_c   1.000
_cell.angle_alpha   90.00
_cell.angle_beta   90.00
_cell.angle_gamma   90.00
#
_symmetry.space_group_name_H-M   'P 1'
#
loop_
_entity.id
_entity.type
_entity.pdbx_description
1 polymer ?
#
loop_
_entity_poly.entity_id
_entity_poly.type
_entity_poly.pdbx_seq_one_letter_code
_entity_poly.pdbx_strand_id
1 'polypeptide(L)'
;MTLIKSISGIRGTIGGPAGDTLNPLDIVKFTSAYATFIRRNGASQSNTIVVGRDARISGEMVKNVVCGTLMGMGYDVLNIGLATTPTTELAVTMSGAAGGIIITASHNPRQWNALKLLNEKGEFLTKDNGNEVLAIAEKEDFEYAEVDNLGKYTEDDTFNKRHIDAVLSLKLVDVEAIKNAHFK
;
A
#
# COMPACT_ATOMS: atom_id res chain seq x y z
N MET A 1 -10.32 -18.18 -12.88
CA MET A 1 -9.72 -16.83 -12.75
C MET A 1 -10.30 -16.14 -11.53
N THR A 2 -9.45 -15.73 -10.58
CA THR A 2 -9.85 -14.96 -9.37
C THR A 2 -9.20 -13.58 -9.31
N LEU A 3 -8.27 -13.28 -10.24
CA LEU A 3 -7.62 -11.97 -10.30
C LEU A 3 -8.63 -10.91 -10.74
N ILE A 4 -8.93 -9.99 -9.81
CA ILE A 4 -9.85 -8.88 -10.02
C ILE A 4 -9.02 -7.60 -10.03
N LYS A 5 -9.06 -6.91 -11.16
CA LYS A 5 -8.42 -5.62 -11.39
C LYS A 5 -9.50 -4.56 -11.28
N SER A 6 -9.46 -3.74 -10.24
CA SER A 6 -10.48 -2.72 -10.00
C SER A 6 -9.86 -1.43 -9.49
N ILE A 7 -10.65 -0.37 -9.49
CA ILE A 7 -10.28 0.96 -8.96
C ILE A 7 -9.83 0.86 -7.50
N SER A 8 -10.46 -0.02 -6.72
CA SER A 8 -10.15 -0.23 -5.30
C SER A 8 -8.92 -1.11 -5.07
N GLY A 9 -8.17 -1.44 -6.13
CA GLY A 9 -6.96 -2.22 -6.09
C GLY A 9 -7.02 -3.55 -6.86
N ILE A 10 -5.92 -4.26 -6.81
CA ILE A 10 -5.72 -5.55 -7.47
C ILE A 10 -5.84 -6.65 -6.42
N ARG A 11 -6.82 -7.52 -6.54
CA ARG A 11 -7.07 -8.61 -5.58
C ARG A 11 -7.23 -9.95 -6.25
N GLY A 12 -6.87 -11.02 -5.54
CA GLY A 12 -7.03 -12.38 -6.03
C GLY A 12 -6.71 -13.41 -4.96
N THR A 13 -6.95 -14.67 -5.27
CA THR A 13 -6.46 -15.77 -4.45
C THR A 13 -4.95 -15.91 -4.64
N ILE A 14 -4.25 -16.24 -3.57
CA ILE A 14 -2.81 -16.45 -3.60
C ILE A 14 -2.49 -17.84 -4.16
N GLY A 15 -1.52 -17.88 -5.08
CA GLY A 15 -1.09 -19.10 -5.76
C GLY A 15 -1.86 -19.35 -7.05
N GLY A 16 -1.43 -20.34 -7.83
CA GLY A 16 -1.99 -20.67 -9.14
C GLY A 16 -1.30 -19.97 -10.32
N PRO A 17 -1.87 -20.07 -11.55
CA PRO A 17 -1.24 -19.52 -12.74
C PRO A 17 -1.16 -17.99 -12.74
N ALA A 18 -0.10 -17.44 -13.34
CA ALA A 18 0.07 -16.00 -13.55
C ALA A 18 -1.08 -15.45 -14.43
N GLY A 19 -1.58 -14.27 -14.07
CA GLY A 19 -2.69 -13.62 -14.75
C GLY A 19 -4.09 -14.11 -14.34
N ASP A 20 -4.19 -15.26 -13.67
CA ASP A 20 -5.47 -15.83 -13.20
C ASP A 20 -5.72 -15.59 -11.71
N THR A 21 -4.66 -15.37 -10.95
CA THR A 21 -4.65 -15.25 -9.48
C THR A 21 -3.67 -14.15 -9.08
N LEU A 22 -3.63 -13.78 -7.80
CA LEU A 22 -2.62 -12.87 -7.29
C LEU A 22 -1.37 -13.68 -6.88
N ASN A 23 -0.41 -13.78 -7.76
CA ASN A 23 0.87 -14.48 -7.56
C ASN A 23 2.06 -13.50 -7.60
N PRO A 24 3.30 -13.93 -7.32
CA PRO A 24 4.45 -13.03 -7.30
C PRO A 24 4.67 -12.22 -8.58
N LEU A 25 4.42 -12.80 -9.77
CA LEU A 25 4.59 -12.08 -11.05
C LEU A 25 3.55 -10.96 -11.20
N ASP A 26 2.29 -11.22 -10.82
CA ASP A 26 1.24 -10.21 -10.81
C ASP A 26 1.53 -9.12 -9.78
N ILE A 27 2.05 -9.47 -8.60
CA ILE A 27 2.44 -8.48 -7.58
C ILE A 27 3.53 -7.57 -8.12
N VAL A 28 4.61 -8.11 -8.73
CA VAL A 28 5.66 -7.31 -9.37
C VAL A 28 5.07 -6.40 -10.44
N LYS A 29 4.29 -6.96 -11.36
CA LYS A 29 3.68 -6.22 -12.47
C LYS A 29 2.86 -5.02 -12.02
N PHE A 30 1.93 -5.20 -11.09
CA PHE A 30 1.05 -4.12 -10.63
C PHE A 30 1.76 -3.13 -9.70
N THR A 31 2.75 -3.58 -8.93
CA THR A 31 3.59 -2.68 -8.12
C THR A 31 4.46 -1.79 -9.00
N SER A 32 5.07 -2.34 -10.05
CA SER A 32 5.87 -1.58 -11.03
C SER A 32 5.02 -0.56 -11.79
N ALA A 33 3.81 -0.98 -12.21
CA ALA A 33 2.87 -0.08 -12.88
C ALA A 33 2.42 1.08 -11.96
N TYR A 34 2.12 0.78 -10.70
CA TYR A 34 1.79 1.82 -9.72
C TYR A 34 2.96 2.77 -9.47
N ALA A 35 4.17 2.26 -9.27
CA ALA A 35 5.37 3.09 -9.08
C ALA A 35 5.61 4.01 -10.29
N THR A 36 5.42 3.49 -11.51
CA THR A 36 5.50 4.27 -12.74
C THR A 36 4.43 5.36 -12.82
N PHE A 37 3.18 5.01 -12.44
CA PHE A 37 2.08 5.97 -12.38
C PHE A 37 2.40 7.12 -11.40
N ILE A 38 2.86 6.81 -10.17
CA ILE A 38 3.25 7.84 -9.18
C ILE A 38 4.37 8.74 -9.73
N ARG A 39 5.37 8.18 -10.43
CA ARG A 39 6.46 8.96 -11.02
C ARG A 39 5.98 9.93 -12.09
N ARG A 40 4.99 9.53 -12.89
CA ARG A 40 4.48 10.33 -14.01
C ARG A 40 3.47 11.40 -13.57
N ASN A 41 2.64 11.08 -12.57
CA ASN A 41 1.45 11.87 -12.23
C ASN A 41 1.45 12.39 -10.78
N GLY A 42 2.38 11.92 -9.94
CA GLY A 42 2.42 12.33 -8.54
C GLY A 42 2.80 13.79 -8.36
N ALA A 43 2.04 14.50 -7.53
CA ALA A 43 2.34 15.90 -7.17
C ALA A 43 3.43 16.03 -6.10
N SER A 44 3.80 14.92 -5.45
CA SER A 44 4.81 14.90 -4.38
C SER A 44 6.24 14.94 -4.93
N GLN A 45 7.10 15.69 -4.26
CA GLN A 45 8.56 15.65 -4.50
C GLN A 45 9.25 14.51 -3.74
N SER A 46 8.51 13.77 -2.93
CA SER A 46 9.03 12.64 -2.16
C SER A 46 9.29 11.44 -3.07
N ASN A 47 10.31 10.66 -2.73
CA ASN A 47 10.61 9.38 -3.37
C ASN A 47 10.25 8.20 -2.47
N THR A 48 9.39 8.41 -1.46
CA THR A 48 9.03 7.39 -0.47
C THR A 48 7.62 6.85 -0.75
N ILE A 49 7.47 5.52 -0.67
CA ILE A 49 6.18 4.84 -0.69
C ILE A 49 5.98 4.13 0.66
N VAL A 50 4.83 4.40 1.30
CA VAL A 50 4.43 3.71 2.52
C VAL A 50 3.87 2.33 2.19
N VAL A 51 4.25 1.31 2.95
CA VAL A 51 3.70 -0.04 2.84
C VAL A 51 3.17 -0.50 4.20
N GLY A 52 1.87 -0.78 4.27
CA GLY A 52 1.23 -1.37 5.46
C GLY A 52 0.48 -2.66 5.09
N ARG A 53 0.27 -3.55 6.05
CA ARG A 53 -0.44 -4.81 5.80
C ARG A 53 -1.33 -5.24 6.97
N ASP A 54 -2.32 -6.08 6.67
CA ASP A 54 -3.03 -6.83 7.69
C ASP A 54 -2.29 -8.12 8.10
N ALA A 55 -2.88 -8.91 8.99
CA ALA A 55 -2.29 -10.14 9.54
C ALA A 55 -2.57 -11.39 8.69
N ARG A 56 -2.90 -11.27 7.41
CA ARG A 56 -3.13 -12.43 6.52
C ARG A 56 -1.87 -13.27 6.38
N ILE A 57 -2.04 -14.59 6.29
CA ILE A 57 -0.94 -15.57 6.18
C ILE A 57 0.01 -15.22 5.02
N SER A 58 -0.54 -14.79 3.88
CA SER A 58 0.25 -14.39 2.70
C SER A 58 0.86 -13.00 2.80
N GLY A 59 0.52 -12.22 3.84
CA GLY A 59 0.91 -10.81 3.96
C GLY A 59 2.41 -10.59 3.92
N GLU A 60 3.18 -11.44 4.60
CA GLU A 60 4.64 -11.33 4.62
C GLU A 60 5.27 -11.58 3.25
N MET A 61 4.84 -12.62 2.54
CA MET A 61 5.31 -12.91 1.19
C MET A 61 4.96 -11.76 0.23
N VAL A 62 3.72 -11.29 0.26
CA VAL A 62 3.27 -10.18 -0.61
C VAL A 62 4.05 -8.91 -0.31
N LYS A 63 4.23 -8.56 0.97
CA LYS A 63 5.04 -7.40 1.40
C LYS A 63 6.47 -7.48 0.86
N ASN A 64 7.13 -8.62 0.99
CA ASN A 64 8.51 -8.76 0.53
C ASN A 64 8.64 -8.54 -0.98
N VAL A 65 7.69 -9.05 -1.78
CA VAL A 65 7.68 -8.82 -3.23
C VAL A 65 7.40 -7.35 -3.55
N VAL A 66 6.42 -6.73 -2.90
CA VAL A 66 6.09 -5.31 -3.08
C VAL A 66 7.29 -4.42 -2.73
N CYS A 67 7.89 -4.61 -1.55
CA CYS A 67 9.00 -3.78 -1.09
C CYS A 67 10.23 -3.93 -2.01
N GLY A 68 10.59 -5.16 -2.38
CA GLY A 68 11.70 -5.42 -3.32
C GLY A 68 11.45 -4.78 -4.69
N THR A 69 10.21 -4.86 -5.19
CA THR A 69 9.84 -4.23 -6.46
C THR A 69 9.95 -2.70 -6.40
N LEU A 70 9.43 -2.07 -5.34
CA LEU A 70 9.50 -0.61 -5.15
C LEU A 70 10.95 -0.14 -5.09
N MET A 71 11.81 -0.84 -4.31
CA MET A 71 13.25 -0.53 -4.29
C MET A 71 13.89 -0.67 -5.67
N GLY A 72 13.56 -1.73 -6.41
CA GLY A 72 14.01 -1.93 -7.79
C GLY A 72 13.51 -0.86 -8.76
N MET A 73 12.37 -0.23 -8.46
CA MET A 73 11.84 0.93 -9.20
C MET A 73 12.49 2.25 -8.76
N GLY A 74 13.41 2.25 -7.79
CA GLY A 74 14.10 3.41 -7.28
C GLY A 74 13.33 4.18 -6.19
N TYR A 75 12.27 3.62 -5.61
CA TYR A 75 11.55 4.24 -4.50
C TYR A 75 12.07 3.77 -3.15
N ASP A 76 12.21 4.70 -2.23
CA ASP A 76 12.41 4.40 -0.82
C ASP A 76 11.12 3.82 -0.25
N VAL A 77 11.24 2.75 0.54
CA VAL A 77 10.11 2.06 1.17
C VAL A 77 10.09 2.38 2.65
N LEU A 78 8.94 2.89 3.13
CA LEU A 78 8.63 3.02 4.54
C LEU A 78 7.62 1.91 4.92
N ASN A 79 8.13 0.80 5.46
CA ASN A 79 7.29 -0.28 5.96
C ASN A 79 6.81 0.04 7.37
N ILE A 80 5.48 0.16 7.54
CA ILE A 80 4.84 0.42 8.84
C ILE A 80 4.31 -0.84 9.52
N GLY A 81 4.62 -2.01 8.97
CA GLY A 81 4.27 -3.31 9.54
C GLY A 81 2.78 -3.61 9.52
N LEU A 82 2.28 -4.19 10.62
CA LEU A 82 0.86 -4.47 10.81
C LEU A 82 0.11 -3.17 11.09
N ALA A 83 -0.76 -2.80 10.17
CA ALA A 83 -1.51 -1.55 10.24
C ALA A 83 -2.92 -1.71 9.66
N THR A 84 -3.84 -0.89 10.14
CA THR A 84 -5.16 -0.77 9.53
C THR A 84 -5.11 0.07 8.25
N THR A 85 -6.15 -0.02 7.43
CA THR A 85 -6.28 0.84 6.24
C THR A 85 -6.14 2.32 6.63
N PRO A 86 -6.90 2.89 7.58
CA PRO A 86 -6.76 4.29 7.93
C PRO A 86 -5.39 4.63 8.58
N THR A 87 -4.73 3.70 9.24
CA THR A 87 -3.36 3.93 9.74
C THR A 87 -2.39 4.14 8.57
N THR A 88 -2.53 3.34 7.51
CA THR A 88 -1.66 3.45 6.33
C THR A 88 -1.94 4.74 5.55
N GLU A 89 -3.22 5.12 5.41
CA GLU A 89 -3.64 6.39 4.80
C GLU A 89 -3.02 7.60 5.54
N LEU A 90 -3.12 7.62 6.88
CA LEU A 90 -2.49 8.65 7.70
C LEU A 90 -0.95 8.60 7.62
N ALA A 91 -0.35 7.43 7.55
CA ALA A 91 1.10 7.31 7.45
C ALA A 91 1.63 7.97 6.16
N VAL A 92 0.91 7.88 5.03
CA VAL A 92 1.27 8.57 3.79
C VAL A 92 1.34 10.09 4.02
N THR A 93 0.31 10.67 4.59
CA THR A 93 0.25 12.12 4.82
C THR A 93 1.23 12.58 5.90
N MET A 94 1.36 11.83 7.01
CA MET A 94 2.25 12.18 8.13
C MET A 94 3.73 12.08 7.76
N SER A 95 4.10 11.21 6.82
CA SER A 95 5.49 11.07 6.34
C SER A 95 5.79 11.93 5.11
N GLY A 96 4.78 12.56 4.50
CA GLY A 96 4.92 13.29 3.24
C GLY A 96 5.30 12.36 2.08
N ALA A 97 4.91 11.09 2.12
CA ALA A 97 5.23 10.11 1.11
C ALA A 97 4.54 10.43 -0.24
N ALA A 98 5.10 9.92 -1.34
CA ALA A 98 4.53 10.07 -2.68
C ALA A 98 3.26 9.24 -2.87
N GLY A 99 3.04 8.24 -2.02
CA GLY A 99 1.87 7.38 -2.05
C GLY A 99 2.01 6.21 -1.09
N GLY A 100 1.11 5.24 -1.21
CA GLY A 100 1.14 4.06 -0.33
C GLY A 100 0.50 2.82 -0.94
N ILE A 101 0.87 1.67 -0.40
CA ILE A 101 0.26 0.38 -0.72
C ILE A 101 -0.23 -0.27 0.57
N ILE A 102 -1.52 -0.61 0.62
CA ILE A 102 -2.10 -1.39 1.71
C ILE A 102 -2.30 -2.83 1.23
N ILE A 103 -1.66 -3.77 1.90
CA ILE A 103 -1.74 -5.20 1.59
C ILE A 103 -2.83 -5.82 2.44
N THR A 104 -4.04 -5.90 1.91
CA THR A 104 -5.22 -6.44 2.61
C THR A 104 -6.34 -6.79 1.64
N ALA A 105 -6.98 -7.92 1.83
CA ALA A 105 -8.21 -8.28 1.14
C ALA A 105 -9.47 -8.08 2.01
N SER A 106 -9.39 -7.26 3.07
CA SER A 106 -10.53 -6.89 3.94
C SER A 106 -11.25 -8.13 4.51
N HIS A 107 -12.52 -8.34 4.14
CA HIS A 107 -13.37 -9.45 4.59
C HIS A 107 -13.32 -10.71 3.70
N ASN A 108 -12.52 -10.71 2.64
CA ASN A 108 -12.40 -11.90 1.79
C ASN A 108 -11.80 -13.07 2.58
N PRO A 109 -12.08 -14.35 2.20
CA PRO A 109 -11.52 -15.53 2.83
C PRO A 109 -9.99 -15.55 2.89
N ARG A 110 -9.42 -16.40 3.75
CA ARG A 110 -7.98 -16.43 4.08
C ARG A 110 -7.03 -16.58 2.90
N GLN A 111 -7.47 -17.23 1.82
CA GLN A 111 -6.68 -17.44 0.60
C GLN A 111 -6.57 -16.21 -0.29
N TRP A 112 -7.31 -15.14 -0.01
CA TRP A 112 -7.27 -13.89 -0.76
C TRP A 112 -6.25 -12.92 -0.18
N ASN A 113 -5.65 -12.11 -1.07
CA ASN A 113 -4.97 -10.88 -0.70
C ASN A 113 -5.16 -9.82 -1.79
N ALA A 114 -4.73 -8.59 -1.52
CA ALA A 114 -4.84 -7.51 -2.48
C ALA A 114 -3.78 -6.43 -2.26
N LEU A 115 -3.53 -5.66 -3.31
CA LEU A 115 -2.80 -4.40 -3.30
C LEU A 115 -3.80 -3.27 -3.44
N LYS A 116 -3.97 -2.45 -2.42
CA LYS A 116 -4.77 -1.22 -2.46
C LYS A 116 -3.83 -0.04 -2.59
N LEU A 117 -4.06 0.81 -3.58
CA LEU A 117 -3.14 1.85 -4.02
C LEU A 117 -3.62 3.23 -3.57
N LEU A 118 -2.73 3.98 -2.93
CA LEU A 118 -3.00 5.32 -2.41
C LEU A 118 -2.20 6.38 -3.17
N ASN A 119 -2.77 7.58 -3.30
CA ASN A 119 -2.07 8.77 -3.77
C ASN A 119 -1.27 9.45 -2.63
N GLU A 120 -0.64 10.57 -2.91
CA GLU A 120 0.16 11.37 -1.95
C GLU A 120 -0.68 11.99 -0.82
N LYS A 121 -2.00 12.03 -0.95
CA LYS A 121 -2.93 12.50 0.10
C LYS A 121 -3.40 11.37 1.02
N GLY A 122 -2.92 10.14 0.81
CA GLY A 122 -3.39 8.97 1.52
C GLY A 122 -4.79 8.50 1.09
N GLU A 123 -5.29 8.96 -0.05
CA GLU A 123 -6.59 8.57 -0.59
C GLU A 123 -6.43 7.44 -1.62
N PHE A 124 -7.47 6.60 -1.75
CA PHE A 124 -7.50 5.63 -2.85
C PHE A 124 -7.44 6.32 -4.21
N LEU A 125 -6.81 5.67 -5.17
CA LEU A 125 -6.77 6.16 -6.54
C LEU A 125 -8.20 6.32 -7.10
N THR A 126 -8.40 7.38 -7.88
CA THR A 126 -9.65 7.58 -8.64
C THR A 126 -9.80 6.51 -9.74
N LYS A 127 -10.98 6.47 -10.35
CA LYS A 127 -11.24 5.56 -11.48
C LYS A 127 -10.25 5.77 -12.63
N ASP A 128 -10.00 7.01 -12.96
CA ASP A 128 -9.14 7.35 -14.10
C ASP A 128 -7.69 6.98 -13.79
N ASN A 129 -7.20 7.27 -12.58
CA ASN A 129 -5.87 6.88 -12.11
C ASN A 129 -5.69 5.35 -12.07
N GLY A 130 -6.70 4.62 -11.58
CA GLY A 130 -6.69 3.17 -11.57
C GLY A 130 -6.64 2.56 -12.98
N ASN A 131 -7.39 3.13 -13.94
CA ASN A 131 -7.35 2.73 -15.34
C ASN A 131 -5.97 2.97 -15.97
N GLU A 132 -5.30 4.09 -15.63
CA GLU A 132 -3.96 4.37 -16.10
C GLU A 132 -2.93 3.36 -15.56
N VAL A 133 -3.00 3.03 -14.26
CA VAL A 133 -2.16 1.96 -13.68
C VAL A 133 -2.37 0.64 -14.41
N LEU A 134 -3.61 0.27 -14.71
CA LEU A 134 -3.92 -0.97 -15.46
C LEU A 134 -3.37 -0.92 -16.89
N ALA A 135 -3.45 0.23 -17.57
CA ALA A 135 -2.89 0.41 -18.92
C ALA A 135 -1.37 0.29 -18.94
N ILE A 136 -0.68 0.86 -17.93
CA ILE A 136 0.77 0.72 -17.75
C ILE A 136 1.13 -0.76 -17.51
N ALA A 137 0.37 -1.44 -16.63
CA ALA A 137 0.60 -2.85 -16.34
C ALA A 137 0.39 -3.74 -17.59
N GLU A 138 -0.62 -3.47 -18.41
CA GLU A 138 -0.90 -4.25 -19.62
C GLU A 138 0.21 -4.12 -20.66
N LYS A 139 0.75 -2.92 -20.82
CA LYS A 139 1.85 -2.65 -21.75
C LYS A 139 3.23 -3.00 -21.19
N GLU A 140 3.32 -3.29 -19.90
CA GLU A 140 4.59 -3.45 -19.17
C GLU A 140 5.52 -2.23 -19.38
N ASP A 141 4.91 -1.03 -19.46
CA ASP A 141 5.58 0.26 -19.73
C ASP A 141 6.17 0.83 -18.44
N PHE A 142 7.19 0.14 -17.92
CA PHE A 142 7.94 0.55 -16.72
C PHE A 142 9.42 0.17 -16.85
N GLU A 143 10.28 0.99 -16.25
CA GLU A 143 11.73 0.80 -16.20
C GLU A 143 12.19 0.69 -14.76
N TYR A 144 13.11 -0.23 -14.50
CA TYR A 144 13.75 -0.39 -13.19
C TYR A 144 14.96 0.53 -13.07
N ALA A 145 15.29 0.87 -11.82
CA ALA A 145 16.42 1.74 -11.52
C ALA A 145 17.76 1.02 -11.72
N GLU A 146 18.76 1.79 -12.15
CA GLU A 146 20.16 1.34 -12.14
C GLU A 146 20.65 1.15 -10.69
N VAL A 147 21.72 0.39 -10.50
CA VAL A 147 22.24 -0.04 -9.19
C VAL A 147 22.48 1.12 -8.21
N ASP A 148 22.95 2.26 -8.72
CA ASP A 148 23.23 3.44 -7.90
C ASP A 148 21.97 4.23 -7.49
N ASN A 149 20.82 3.92 -8.10
CA ASN A 149 19.54 4.58 -7.91
C ASN A 149 18.49 3.68 -7.24
N LEU A 150 18.90 2.54 -6.69
CA LEU A 150 17.98 1.66 -5.96
C LEU A 150 17.45 2.34 -4.71
N GLY A 151 16.17 2.14 -4.44
CA GLY A 151 15.53 2.66 -3.24
C GLY A 151 16.00 1.98 -1.95
N LYS A 152 15.78 2.63 -0.83
CA LYS A 152 16.14 2.14 0.51
C LYS A 152 14.91 1.55 1.21
N TYR A 153 15.15 0.65 2.14
CA TYR A 153 14.11 0.07 2.98
C TYR A 153 14.26 0.55 4.43
N THR A 154 13.17 1.05 5.00
CA THR A 154 13.09 1.51 6.39
C THR A 154 11.84 0.93 7.04
N GLU A 155 11.93 0.58 8.33
CA GLU A 155 10.79 0.16 9.15
C GLU A 155 10.48 1.21 10.22
N ASP A 156 9.18 1.49 10.42
CA ASP A 156 8.69 2.34 11.50
C ASP A 156 7.36 1.78 12.05
N ASP A 157 7.40 1.15 13.20
CA ASP A 157 6.25 0.55 13.87
C ASP A 157 5.44 1.54 14.73
N THR A 158 5.83 2.80 14.76
CA THR A 158 5.20 3.83 15.60
C THR A 158 3.88 4.38 15.04
N PHE A 159 3.54 4.10 13.78
CA PHE A 159 2.37 4.71 13.13
C PHE A 159 1.02 4.30 13.75
N ASN A 160 0.89 3.10 14.31
CA ASN A 160 -0.31 2.74 15.06
C ASN A 160 -0.52 3.66 16.26
N LYS A 161 0.57 3.96 17.01
CA LYS A 161 0.49 4.91 18.12
C LYS A 161 0.20 6.33 17.65
N ARG A 162 0.88 6.81 16.60
CA ARG A 162 0.64 8.14 16.02
C ARG A 162 -0.82 8.30 15.57
N HIS A 163 -1.42 7.28 14.98
CA HIS A 163 -2.82 7.28 14.59
C HIS A 163 -3.74 7.40 15.82
N ILE A 164 -3.49 6.60 16.87
CA ILE A 164 -4.24 6.69 18.14
C ILE A 164 -4.12 8.08 18.72
N ASP A 165 -2.92 8.64 18.81
CA ASP A 165 -2.69 9.99 19.34
C ASP A 165 -3.46 11.06 18.52
N ALA A 166 -3.47 10.92 17.19
CA ALA A 166 -4.22 11.82 16.31
C ALA A 166 -5.73 11.74 16.57
N VAL A 167 -6.28 10.53 16.72
CA VAL A 167 -7.72 10.36 17.05
C VAL A 167 -8.04 10.97 18.42
N LEU A 168 -7.22 10.72 19.43
CA LEU A 168 -7.43 11.24 20.80
C LEU A 168 -7.29 12.77 20.87
N SER A 169 -6.60 13.39 19.92
CA SER A 169 -6.47 14.84 19.83
C SER A 169 -7.67 15.57 19.20
N LEU A 170 -8.63 14.83 18.64
CA LEU A 170 -9.81 15.43 18.02
C LEU A 170 -10.70 16.11 19.08
N LYS A 171 -11.17 17.31 18.78
CA LYS A 171 -12.00 18.11 19.71
C LYS A 171 -13.27 17.43 20.20
N LEU A 172 -13.81 16.48 19.44
CA LEU A 172 -15.02 15.74 19.77
C LEU A 172 -14.75 14.46 20.57
N VAL A 173 -13.48 14.12 20.83
CA VAL A 173 -13.10 12.92 21.60
C VAL A 173 -12.85 13.34 23.05
N ASP A 174 -13.77 12.95 23.93
CA ASP A 174 -13.62 13.13 25.37
C ASP A 174 -12.85 11.95 25.99
N VAL A 175 -11.52 12.11 26.09
CA VAL A 175 -10.61 11.08 26.59
C VAL A 175 -10.90 10.72 28.04
N GLU A 176 -11.29 11.69 28.88
CA GLU A 176 -11.60 11.43 30.30
C GLU A 176 -12.93 10.69 30.45
N ALA A 177 -13.94 11.00 29.65
CA ALA A 177 -15.18 10.23 29.63
C ALA A 177 -14.93 8.77 29.20
N ILE A 178 -14.06 8.53 28.17
CA ILE A 178 -13.69 7.19 27.73
C ILE A 178 -13.00 6.40 28.85
N LYS A 179 -12.02 7.01 29.56
CA LYS A 179 -11.31 6.38 30.68
C LYS A 179 -12.26 6.03 31.82
N ASN A 180 -13.16 6.97 32.18
CA ASN A 180 -14.09 6.81 33.29
C ASN A 180 -15.21 5.80 33.00
N ALA A 181 -15.50 5.50 31.74
CA ALA A 181 -16.50 4.52 31.34
C ALA A 181 -16.06 3.06 31.61
N HIS A 182 -14.78 2.81 31.85
CA HIS A 182 -14.21 1.49 32.14
C HIS A 182 -14.69 0.38 31.20
N PHE A 183 -14.76 0.66 29.89
CA PHE A 183 -15.12 -0.33 28.87
C PHE A 183 -14.16 -1.54 28.93
N LYS A 184 -14.76 -2.73 28.75
CA LYS A 184 -14.03 -4.01 28.70
C LYS A 184 -14.00 -4.56 27.27
#